data_f3339ba57935ced651ed4c41e5a9d3a2
#
_entry.id   f3339ba57935ced651ed4c41e5a9d3a2
#
_cell.length_a   1.000
_cell.length_b   1.000
_cell.length_c   1.000
_cell.angle_alpha   90.00
_cell.angle_beta   90.00
_cell.angle_gamma   90.00
#
_symmetry.space_group_name_H-M   'P 1'
#
loop_
_entity.id
_entity.type
_entity.pdbx_description
1 polymer ?
#
loop_
_entity_poly.entity_id
_entity_poly.type
_entity_poly.pdbx_seq_one_letter_code
_entity_poly.pdbx_strand_id
1 'polypeptide(L)'
;MRRERRIVGRWQRSSDEFPVEAIGQSLCGCGVIGKRVVESRIMGMTYFKRYRMEFDLRDWRGGDQGVPIGYELLPYASGLLREHAIAKFNSFRQELDADVFPCLSRRDGCLRLMREITNRKDFVPGATWLIRFRQTNPTTGTVQSLAVGTIQGLSTDGWGSIQNLGVDPAHRGKGIGSILLSKAAMGFRAAGLERMHLEVTTENTGAVRLYERLGFKRSNVVYKAAEIAGAKS
;
A
#
# COMPACT_ATOMS: atom_id res chain seq x y z
N MET A 1 -57.94 20.08 2.47
CA MET A 1 -57.50 20.13 3.85
C MET A 1 -57.18 18.70 4.36
N ARG A 2 -55.94 18.30 4.38
CA ARG A 2 -55.41 17.14 5.17
C ARG A 2 -54.02 17.50 5.60
N ARG A 3 -53.81 17.45 6.94
CA ARG A 3 -52.60 17.86 7.67
C ARG A 3 -51.53 16.78 7.54
N GLU A 4 -50.34 17.16 7.09
CA GLU A 4 -49.11 16.37 7.25
C GLU A 4 -48.67 16.40 8.70
N ARG A 5 -48.45 15.19 9.26
CA ARG A 5 -47.82 15.01 10.59
C ARG A 5 -46.33 14.79 10.39
N ARG A 6 -45.53 15.73 10.85
CA ARG A 6 -44.08 15.57 11.07
C ARG A 6 -43.86 14.54 12.17
N ILE A 7 -43.11 13.51 11.86
CA ILE A 7 -42.53 12.61 12.86
C ILE A 7 -41.09 13.04 13.09
N VAL A 8 -40.83 13.65 14.26
CA VAL A 8 -39.51 13.98 14.75
C VAL A 8 -39.03 12.75 15.53
N GLY A 9 -38.14 11.98 14.90
CA GLY A 9 -37.44 10.87 15.56
C GLY A 9 -36.26 11.39 16.39
N ARG A 10 -36.38 11.26 17.68
CA ARG A 10 -35.38 11.57 18.72
C ARG A 10 -34.30 10.47 18.68
N TRP A 11 -33.07 10.80 18.33
CA TRP A 11 -31.93 9.90 18.48
C TRP A 11 -31.45 9.93 19.92
N GLN A 12 -31.73 8.86 20.69
CA GLN A 12 -31.08 8.59 21.96
C GLN A 12 -29.67 8.07 21.70
N ARG A 13 -28.69 8.68 22.37
CA ARG A 13 -27.32 8.13 22.49
C ARG A 13 -27.41 6.93 23.44
N SER A 14 -27.14 5.75 22.94
CA SER A 14 -26.78 4.61 23.79
C SER A 14 -25.25 4.47 23.69
N SER A 15 -24.63 4.60 24.84
CA SER A 15 -23.26 4.21 25.13
C SER A 15 -23.26 2.69 25.22
N ASP A 16 -22.87 2.02 24.14
CA ASP A 16 -22.60 0.59 24.17
C ASP A 16 -21.32 0.29 23.38
N GLU A 17 -20.51 -0.48 24.04
CA GLU A 17 -19.21 -1.02 23.70
C GLU A 17 -19.11 -1.47 22.24
N PHE A 18 -18.06 -0.99 21.57
CA PHE A 18 -17.71 -1.47 20.23
C PHE A 18 -17.04 -2.84 20.36
N PRO A 19 -17.59 -3.89 19.74
CA PRO A 19 -16.84 -5.12 19.57
C PRO A 19 -15.71 -4.84 18.59
N VAL A 20 -14.49 -5.13 19.01
CA VAL A 20 -13.28 -5.12 18.16
C VAL A 20 -13.38 -6.34 17.25
N GLU A 21 -14.18 -6.26 16.21
CA GLU A 21 -14.10 -7.23 15.12
C GLU A 21 -12.89 -6.93 14.26
N ALA A 22 -11.94 -7.85 14.34
CA ALA A 22 -10.73 -7.91 13.53
C ALA A 22 -11.08 -8.13 12.07
N ILE A 23 -11.30 -7.04 11.30
CA ILE A 23 -11.35 -7.08 9.84
C ILE A 23 -10.01 -6.57 9.33
N GLY A 24 -9.12 -7.48 9.10
CA GLY A 24 -7.82 -7.23 8.52
C GLY A 24 -6.94 -8.45 8.65
N GLN A 25 -7.23 -9.48 7.85
CA GLN A 25 -6.32 -10.63 7.75
C GLN A 25 -4.94 -10.12 7.35
N SER A 26 -4.05 -10.16 8.33
CA SER A 26 -2.62 -9.91 8.17
C SER A 26 -2.08 -10.88 7.12
N LEU A 27 -1.67 -10.37 5.96
CA LEU A 27 -0.97 -11.14 4.93
C LEU A 27 0.43 -11.59 5.35
N CYS A 28 0.82 -11.41 6.60
CA CYS A 28 2.02 -11.97 7.20
C CYS A 28 1.64 -13.15 8.09
N GLY A 29 1.31 -14.29 7.49
CA GLY A 29 1.20 -15.57 8.19
C GLY A 29 2.58 -16.04 8.64
N CYS A 30 3.01 -15.66 9.84
CA CYS A 30 4.06 -16.37 10.56
C CYS A 30 3.48 -17.68 11.08
N GLY A 31 3.65 -18.76 10.31
CA GLY A 31 3.37 -20.12 10.76
C GLY A 31 4.23 -20.47 11.95
N VAL A 32 3.60 -20.77 13.08
CA VAL A 32 4.24 -21.30 14.27
C VAL A 32 4.58 -22.77 14.01
N ILE A 33 5.85 -23.10 13.91
CA ILE A 33 6.33 -24.48 14.05
C ILE A 33 7.32 -24.50 15.22
N GLY A 34 6.99 -25.32 16.23
CA GLY A 34 7.93 -25.81 17.22
C GLY A 34 7.83 -25.19 18.61
N LYS A 35 7.17 -25.92 19.53
CA LYS A 35 7.26 -25.72 20.96
C LYS A 35 8.73 -25.78 21.45
N ARG A 36 9.28 -24.66 21.89
CA ARG A 36 10.29 -24.57 22.93
C ARG A 36 9.85 -23.50 23.91
N VAL A 37 9.73 -23.90 25.16
CA VAL A 37 9.57 -23.00 26.30
C VAL A 37 10.74 -22.03 26.28
N VAL A 38 10.47 -20.76 26.02
CA VAL A 38 11.44 -19.67 26.11
C VAL A 38 10.79 -18.58 26.96
N GLU A 39 11.55 -18.18 27.95
CA GLU A 39 11.34 -17.11 28.91
C GLU A 39 10.39 -16.02 28.44
N SER A 40 9.49 -15.58 29.34
CA SER A 40 8.50 -14.53 29.15
C SER A 40 9.17 -13.23 28.71
N ARG A 41 9.37 -13.04 27.39
CA ARG A 41 9.61 -11.73 26.81
C ARG A 41 8.29 -10.97 26.87
N ILE A 42 8.24 -9.89 27.61
CA ILE A 42 7.17 -8.91 27.55
C ILE A 42 7.21 -8.34 26.14
N MET A 43 6.41 -8.88 25.24
CA MET A 43 6.20 -8.29 23.90
C MET A 43 5.28 -7.11 24.05
N GLY A 44 5.80 -5.91 23.87
CA GLY A 44 5.01 -4.69 23.82
C GLY A 44 4.24 -4.62 22.49
N MET A 45 2.92 -4.51 22.56
CA MET A 45 2.09 -4.16 21.40
C MET A 45 2.11 -2.65 21.20
N THR A 46 2.44 -2.22 20.00
CA THR A 46 2.33 -0.82 19.58
C THR A 46 1.27 -0.67 18.51
N TYR A 47 0.51 0.43 18.57
CA TYR A 47 -0.53 0.74 17.61
C TYR A 47 -0.10 1.91 16.74
N PHE A 48 -0.04 1.67 15.43
CA PHE A 48 0.24 2.69 14.43
C PHE A 48 -1.06 3.25 13.89
N LYS A 49 -1.21 4.57 14.00
CA LYS A 49 -2.34 5.30 13.45
C LYS A 49 -2.17 5.45 11.95
N ARG A 50 -3.20 5.13 11.17
CA ARG A 50 -3.19 5.22 9.71
C ARG A 50 -4.43 5.95 9.21
N TYR A 51 -4.28 6.73 8.15
CA TYR A 51 -5.41 7.24 7.40
C TYR A 51 -5.81 6.22 6.34
N ARG A 52 -7.09 5.89 6.27
CA ARG A 52 -7.72 5.38 5.07
C ARG A 52 -8.03 6.60 4.20
N MET A 53 -7.52 6.59 2.98
CA MET A 53 -7.73 7.67 2.01
C MET A 53 -8.41 7.09 0.78
N GLU A 54 -9.43 7.78 0.28
CA GLU A 54 -10.32 7.31 -0.77
C GLU A 54 -10.37 8.29 -1.93
N PHE A 55 -10.58 7.75 -3.13
CA PHE A 55 -10.69 8.51 -4.36
C PHE A 55 -11.79 7.92 -5.27
N ASP A 56 -12.63 8.79 -5.83
CA ASP A 56 -13.62 8.43 -6.86
C ASP A 56 -12.93 8.41 -8.23
N LEU A 57 -12.84 7.23 -8.84
CA LEU A 57 -12.17 7.05 -10.12
C LEU A 57 -12.88 7.74 -11.29
N ARG A 58 -14.16 8.11 -11.14
CA ARG A 58 -14.90 8.90 -12.13
C ARG A 58 -14.34 10.31 -12.22
N ASP A 59 -13.78 10.83 -11.12
CA ASP A 59 -13.14 12.14 -11.05
C ASP A 59 -11.66 12.10 -11.50
N TRP A 60 -11.12 10.92 -11.84
CA TRP A 60 -9.74 10.80 -12.25
C TRP A 60 -9.48 11.54 -13.58
N ARG A 61 -8.74 12.63 -13.51
CA ARG A 61 -8.35 13.47 -14.66
C ARG A 61 -6.89 13.25 -15.07
N GLY A 62 -6.18 12.37 -14.35
CA GLY A 62 -4.78 12.04 -14.68
C GLY A 62 -4.69 11.33 -16.02
N GLY A 63 -3.99 11.94 -16.97
CA GLY A 63 -3.60 11.32 -18.23
C GLY A 63 -2.38 10.42 -18.08
N ASP A 64 -1.95 9.83 -19.21
CA ASP A 64 -0.69 9.10 -19.28
C ASP A 64 0.48 10.09 -19.12
N GLN A 65 1.00 10.19 -17.90
CA GLN A 65 2.18 11.00 -17.62
C GLN A 65 3.39 10.26 -18.20
N GLY A 66 4.14 10.93 -19.05
CA GLY A 66 5.38 10.38 -19.59
C GLY A 66 6.36 9.99 -18.47
N VAL A 67 7.08 8.92 -18.69
CA VAL A 67 8.11 8.46 -17.76
C VAL A 67 9.37 9.33 -17.93
N PRO A 68 10.04 9.77 -16.86
CA PRO A 68 11.25 10.57 -16.99
C PRO A 68 12.35 9.85 -17.77
N ILE A 69 13.24 10.62 -18.37
CA ILE A 69 14.38 10.07 -19.14
C ILE A 69 15.20 9.12 -18.26
N GLY A 70 15.57 7.97 -18.81
CA GLY A 70 16.30 6.92 -18.10
C GLY A 70 15.43 5.96 -17.30
N TYR A 71 14.11 6.19 -17.23
CA TYR A 71 13.18 5.28 -16.56
C TYR A 71 12.34 4.50 -17.57
N GLU A 72 11.96 3.30 -17.17
CA GLU A 72 11.09 2.39 -17.92
C GLU A 72 9.94 1.92 -17.04
N LEU A 73 8.72 2.08 -17.53
CA LEU A 73 7.50 1.66 -16.85
C LEU A 73 7.02 0.34 -17.44
N LEU A 74 6.83 -0.65 -16.59
CA LEU A 74 6.50 -2.02 -16.97
C LEU A 74 5.18 -2.46 -16.30
N PRO A 75 4.22 -2.99 -17.08
CA PRO A 75 3.07 -3.66 -16.53
C PRO A 75 3.49 -4.94 -15.80
N TYR A 76 2.63 -5.40 -14.89
CA TYR A 76 2.89 -6.67 -14.22
C TYR A 76 3.05 -7.82 -15.21
N ALA A 77 4.10 -8.60 -14.97
CA ALA A 77 4.30 -9.92 -15.56
C ALA A 77 4.89 -10.84 -14.48
N SER A 78 4.55 -12.12 -14.50
CA SER A 78 5.00 -13.09 -13.49
C SER A 78 6.52 -13.18 -13.38
N GLY A 79 7.24 -13.00 -14.49
CA GLY A 79 8.70 -12.94 -14.52
C GLY A 79 9.31 -11.76 -13.76
N LEU A 80 8.53 -10.67 -13.52
CA LEU A 80 8.99 -9.47 -12.80
C LEU A 80 8.77 -9.53 -11.28
N LEU A 81 8.22 -10.62 -10.76
CA LEU A 81 7.86 -10.76 -9.35
C LEU A 81 9.04 -10.47 -8.40
N ARG A 82 10.25 -10.95 -8.73
CA ARG A 82 11.46 -10.68 -7.94
C ARG A 82 11.83 -9.19 -7.97
N GLU A 83 11.66 -8.52 -9.09
CA GLU A 83 11.99 -7.10 -9.22
C GLU A 83 10.99 -6.21 -8.45
N HIS A 84 9.70 -6.55 -8.50
CA HIS A 84 8.73 -5.92 -7.60
C HIS A 84 9.12 -6.06 -6.13
N ALA A 85 9.59 -7.24 -5.71
CA ALA A 85 10.05 -7.47 -4.34
C ALA A 85 11.31 -6.65 -3.99
N ILE A 86 12.25 -6.51 -4.92
CA ILE A 86 13.46 -5.69 -4.75
C ILE A 86 13.08 -4.20 -4.62
N ALA A 87 12.24 -3.68 -5.52
CA ALA A 87 11.76 -2.30 -5.46
C ALA A 87 11.04 -2.04 -4.13
N LYS A 88 10.18 -2.98 -3.68
CA LYS A 88 9.49 -2.91 -2.40
C LYS A 88 10.47 -2.85 -1.23
N PHE A 89 11.43 -3.77 -1.15
CA PHE A 89 12.45 -3.79 -0.11
C PHE A 89 13.24 -2.47 -0.06
N ASN A 90 13.73 -1.99 -1.20
CA ASN A 90 14.49 -0.75 -1.27
C ASN A 90 13.67 0.48 -0.84
N SER A 91 12.36 0.49 -1.17
CA SER A 91 11.46 1.60 -0.84
C SER A 91 11.10 1.70 0.64
N PHE A 92 11.03 0.56 1.35
CA PHE A 92 10.42 0.51 2.68
C PHE A 92 11.37 0.12 3.81
N ARG A 93 12.52 -0.51 3.54
CA ARG A 93 13.40 -1.09 4.58
C ARG A 93 13.86 -0.14 5.68
N GLN A 94 13.84 1.16 5.43
CA GLN A 94 14.24 2.22 6.36
C GLN A 94 13.09 3.17 6.70
N GLU A 95 11.87 2.81 6.33
CA GLU A 95 10.67 3.61 6.56
C GLU A 95 9.89 3.06 7.76
N LEU A 96 9.09 3.91 8.36
CA LEU A 96 8.20 3.55 9.47
C LEU A 96 7.25 2.39 9.11
N ASP A 97 6.90 2.25 7.83
CA ASP A 97 6.10 1.12 7.35
C ASP A 97 6.78 -0.24 7.56
N ALA A 98 8.11 -0.31 7.70
CA ALA A 98 8.82 -1.54 8.04
C ALA A 98 8.62 -1.96 9.52
N ASP A 99 8.36 -1.00 10.41
CA ASP A 99 7.99 -1.27 11.81
C ASP A 99 6.55 -1.78 11.90
N VAL A 100 5.65 -1.19 11.08
CA VAL A 100 4.24 -1.63 10.98
C VAL A 100 4.12 -3.01 10.34
N PHE A 101 4.95 -3.29 9.33
CA PHE A 101 4.95 -4.51 8.54
C PHE A 101 6.37 -5.09 8.44
N PRO A 102 6.81 -5.91 9.40
CA PRO A 102 8.19 -6.41 9.46
C PRO A 102 8.67 -7.17 8.21
N CYS A 103 7.73 -7.70 7.40
CA CYS A 103 8.07 -8.33 6.12
C CYS A 103 8.71 -7.35 5.11
N LEU A 104 8.47 -6.03 5.25
CA LEU A 104 9.04 -5.00 4.37
C LEU A 104 10.51 -4.69 4.67
N SER A 105 11.00 -5.02 5.88
CA SER A 105 12.40 -4.84 6.26
C SER A 105 13.34 -5.94 5.73
N ARG A 106 12.80 -6.98 5.07
CA ARG A 106 13.56 -8.17 4.62
C ARG A 106 13.26 -8.49 3.16
N ARG A 107 14.31 -8.85 2.40
CA ARG A 107 14.16 -9.22 0.97
C ARG A 107 13.28 -10.45 0.76
N ASP A 108 13.48 -11.49 1.58
CA ASP A 108 12.64 -12.69 1.56
C ASP A 108 11.19 -12.41 1.97
N GLY A 109 10.98 -11.52 2.94
CA GLY A 109 9.66 -11.04 3.35
C GLY A 109 8.93 -10.32 2.24
N CYS A 110 9.60 -9.40 1.54
CA CYS A 110 9.04 -8.71 0.38
C CYS A 110 8.70 -9.67 -0.77
N LEU A 111 9.55 -10.69 -1.00
CA LEU A 111 9.29 -11.68 -2.05
C LEU A 111 8.09 -12.57 -1.71
N ARG A 112 7.97 -12.99 -0.44
CA ARG A 112 6.81 -13.74 0.04
C ARG A 112 5.53 -12.92 -0.08
N LEU A 113 5.54 -11.66 0.39
CA LEU A 113 4.42 -10.75 0.27
C LEU A 113 3.98 -10.54 -1.18
N MET A 114 4.92 -10.40 -2.12
CA MET A 114 4.58 -10.30 -3.55
C MET A 114 3.88 -11.55 -4.07
N ARG A 115 4.35 -12.76 -3.69
CA ARG A 115 3.68 -14.02 -4.07
C ARG A 115 2.28 -14.11 -3.48
N GLU A 116 2.11 -13.74 -2.21
CA GLU A 116 0.81 -13.72 -1.54
C GLU A 116 -0.16 -12.78 -2.26
N ILE A 117 0.25 -11.55 -2.58
CA ILE A 117 -0.57 -10.57 -3.31
C ILE A 117 -0.98 -11.12 -4.68
N THR A 118 -0.02 -11.64 -5.46
CA THR A 118 -0.28 -12.06 -6.85
C THR A 118 -1.06 -13.37 -6.96
N ASN A 119 -1.09 -14.18 -5.90
CA ASN A 119 -1.88 -15.42 -5.84
C ASN A 119 -3.33 -15.20 -5.36
N ARG A 120 -3.69 -13.98 -4.96
CA ARG A 120 -5.07 -13.68 -4.53
C ARG A 120 -6.02 -13.67 -5.71
N LYS A 121 -7.26 -14.10 -5.47
CA LYS A 121 -8.34 -14.08 -6.48
C LYS A 121 -8.75 -12.66 -6.88
N ASP A 122 -8.58 -11.71 -5.96
CA ASP A 122 -8.88 -10.29 -6.13
C ASP A 122 -7.68 -9.46 -6.62
N PHE A 123 -6.58 -10.11 -7.05
CA PHE A 123 -5.43 -9.45 -7.63
C PHE A 123 -5.80 -8.79 -8.98
N VAL A 124 -5.40 -7.51 -9.14
CA VAL A 124 -5.64 -6.73 -10.36
C VAL A 124 -4.31 -6.49 -11.09
N PRO A 125 -3.93 -7.33 -12.05
CA PRO A 125 -2.67 -7.17 -12.80
C PRO A 125 -2.55 -5.80 -13.48
N GLY A 126 -3.64 -5.28 -14.06
CA GLY A 126 -3.68 -3.96 -14.72
C GLY A 126 -3.41 -2.78 -13.80
N ALA A 127 -3.60 -2.95 -12.47
CA ALA A 127 -3.29 -1.95 -11.46
C ALA A 127 -1.94 -2.20 -10.74
N THR A 128 -1.10 -3.08 -11.32
CA THR A 128 0.19 -3.47 -10.75
C THR A 128 1.30 -3.14 -11.73
N TRP A 129 2.24 -2.28 -11.31
CA TRP A 129 3.25 -1.71 -12.19
C TRP A 129 4.62 -1.65 -11.51
N LEU A 130 5.68 -1.74 -12.32
CA LEU A 130 7.06 -1.63 -11.92
C LEU A 130 7.72 -0.47 -12.68
N ILE A 131 8.61 0.27 -12.02
CA ILE A 131 9.51 1.21 -12.69
C ILE A 131 10.94 0.74 -12.50
N ARG A 132 11.68 0.68 -13.60
CA ARG A 132 13.13 0.50 -13.65
C ARG A 132 13.81 1.80 -13.96
N PHE A 133 15.03 1.96 -13.45
CA PHE A 133 15.99 2.97 -13.89
C PHE A 133 17.10 2.28 -14.66
N ARG A 134 17.39 2.76 -15.87
CA ARG A 134 18.49 2.28 -16.72
C ARG A 134 19.72 3.16 -16.47
N GLN A 135 20.76 2.56 -15.95
CA GLN A 135 22.04 3.20 -15.73
C GLN A 135 23.08 2.58 -16.67
N THR A 136 23.71 3.42 -17.48
CA THR A 136 24.84 3.01 -18.31
C THR A 136 26.13 3.29 -17.55
N ASN A 137 26.98 2.29 -17.39
CA ASN A 137 28.31 2.48 -16.84
C ASN A 137 29.15 3.24 -17.89
N PRO A 138 29.65 4.44 -17.58
CA PRO A 138 30.36 5.26 -18.57
C PRO A 138 31.69 4.63 -19.02
N THR A 139 32.30 3.77 -18.22
CA THR A 139 33.58 3.13 -18.50
C THR A 139 33.45 1.87 -19.35
N THR A 140 32.42 1.05 -19.05
CA THR A 140 32.26 -0.27 -19.69
C THR A 140 31.17 -0.30 -20.75
N GLY A 141 30.32 0.74 -20.85
CA GLY A 141 29.13 0.77 -21.71
C GLY A 141 28.03 -0.19 -21.29
N THR A 142 28.22 -0.93 -20.21
CA THR A 142 27.20 -1.89 -19.73
C THR A 142 25.97 -1.17 -19.18
N VAL A 143 24.78 -1.61 -19.61
CA VAL A 143 23.51 -1.10 -19.10
C VAL A 143 23.02 -1.97 -17.95
N GLN A 144 22.84 -1.37 -16.78
CA GLN A 144 22.18 -1.99 -15.64
C GLN A 144 20.76 -1.45 -15.50
N SER A 145 19.81 -2.34 -15.22
CA SER A 145 18.42 -1.98 -14.91
C SER A 145 18.14 -2.22 -13.44
N LEU A 146 17.77 -1.16 -12.73
CA LEU A 146 17.46 -1.19 -11.30
C LEU A 146 15.95 -1.04 -11.09
N ALA A 147 15.33 -1.94 -10.34
CA ALA A 147 13.95 -1.83 -9.94
C ALA A 147 13.82 -0.79 -8.82
N VAL A 148 13.22 0.37 -9.12
CA VAL A 148 13.23 1.57 -8.25
C VAL A 148 11.85 2.03 -7.79
N GLY A 149 10.77 1.49 -8.38
CA GLY A 149 9.42 1.84 -7.96
C GLY A 149 8.43 0.72 -8.26
N THR A 150 7.43 0.57 -7.41
CA THR A 150 6.42 -0.50 -7.53
C THR A 150 5.10 -0.09 -6.94
N ILE A 151 3.99 -0.59 -7.51
CA ILE A 151 2.63 -0.48 -6.98
C ILE A 151 1.89 -1.79 -7.19
N GLN A 152 1.03 -2.19 -6.25
CA GLN A 152 0.16 -3.36 -6.38
C GLN A 152 -1.28 -2.99 -6.09
N GLY A 153 -2.20 -3.53 -6.90
CA GLY A 153 -3.63 -3.34 -6.76
C GLY A 153 -4.39 -4.64 -6.51
N LEU A 154 -5.37 -4.57 -5.62
CA LEU A 154 -6.39 -5.60 -5.39
C LEU A 154 -7.78 -5.01 -5.65
N SER A 155 -8.77 -5.88 -5.89
CA SER A 155 -10.19 -5.51 -5.93
C SER A 155 -10.88 -6.09 -4.70
N THR A 156 -11.13 -5.24 -3.70
CA THR A 156 -11.76 -5.67 -2.45
C THR A 156 -13.11 -4.98 -2.29
N ASP A 157 -14.18 -5.75 -2.15
CA ASP A 157 -15.55 -5.24 -1.95
C ASP A 157 -15.99 -4.18 -2.99
N GLY A 158 -15.62 -4.39 -4.25
CA GLY A 158 -15.95 -3.46 -5.35
C GLY A 158 -15.07 -2.20 -5.39
N TRP A 159 -14.03 -2.11 -4.55
CA TRP A 159 -13.06 -1.02 -4.53
C TRP A 159 -11.69 -1.46 -5.03
N GLY A 160 -11.00 -0.58 -5.75
CA GLY A 160 -9.58 -0.73 -5.97
C GLY A 160 -8.81 -0.46 -4.67
N SER A 161 -8.05 -1.43 -4.20
CA SER A 161 -7.23 -1.32 -2.99
C SER A 161 -5.75 -1.31 -3.36
N ILE A 162 -5.06 -0.21 -3.06
CA ILE A 162 -3.62 -0.10 -3.25
C ILE A 162 -2.93 -0.72 -2.04
N GLN A 163 -2.17 -1.81 -2.27
CA GLN A 163 -1.50 -2.53 -1.20
C GLN A 163 -0.15 -1.92 -0.81
N ASN A 164 0.67 -1.60 -1.80
CA ASN A 164 1.96 -0.96 -1.55
C ASN A 164 2.29 -0.06 -2.74
N LEU A 165 2.54 1.20 -2.47
CA LEU A 165 3.16 2.14 -3.40
C LEU A 165 4.52 2.52 -2.82
N GLY A 166 5.59 2.09 -3.45
CA GLY A 166 6.95 2.35 -3.00
C GLY A 166 7.82 2.92 -4.10
N VAL A 167 8.68 3.87 -3.74
CA VAL A 167 9.73 4.43 -4.58
C VAL A 167 11.02 4.47 -3.78
N ASP A 168 12.09 3.90 -4.34
CA ASP A 168 13.42 3.93 -3.75
C ASP A 168 13.80 5.38 -3.40
N PRO A 169 14.27 5.67 -2.17
CA PRO A 169 14.61 7.02 -1.71
C PRO A 169 15.49 7.80 -2.69
N ALA A 170 16.48 7.17 -3.33
CA ALA A 170 17.38 7.80 -4.30
C ALA A 170 16.67 8.28 -5.59
N HIS A 171 15.45 7.79 -5.83
CA HIS A 171 14.67 8.09 -7.03
C HIS A 171 13.39 8.90 -6.74
N ARG A 172 13.18 9.38 -5.50
CA ARG A 172 12.03 10.24 -5.11
C ARG A 172 12.15 11.66 -5.70
N GLY A 173 11.06 12.41 -5.64
CA GLY A 173 11.01 13.79 -6.15
C GLY A 173 10.90 13.92 -7.68
N LYS A 174 10.89 12.81 -8.42
CA LYS A 174 10.85 12.76 -9.90
C LYS A 174 9.48 12.41 -10.49
N GLY A 175 8.42 12.51 -9.70
CA GLY A 175 7.05 12.19 -10.15
C GLY A 175 6.70 10.70 -10.22
N ILE A 176 7.64 9.77 -9.93
CA ILE A 176 7.47 8.31 -10.07
C ILE A 176 6.25 7.81 -9.30
N GLY A 177 6.04 8.28 -8.06
CA GLY A 177 4.89 7.87 -7.26
C GLY A 177 3.55 8.26 -7.90
N SER A 178 3.46 9.45 -8.50
CA SER A 178 2.28 9.93 -9.22
C SER A 178 2.03 9.11 -10.49
N ILE A 179 3.08 8.77 -11.23
CA ILE A 179 2.99 7.93 -12.43
C ILE A 179 2.45 6.54 -12.08
N LEU A 180 3.03 5.89 -11.06
CA LEU A 180 2.58 4.58 -10.60
C LEU A 180 1.12 4.60 -10.16
N LEU A 181 0.72 5.62 -9.40
CA LEU A 181 -0.65 5.77 -8.92
C LEU A 181 -1.62 6.01 -10.09
N SER A 182 -1.22 6.84 -11.08
CA SER A 182 -2.00 7.08 -12.29
C SER A 182 -2.26 5.77 -13.06
N LYS A 183 -1.23 4.95 -13.23
CA LYS A 183 -1.36 3.66 -13.91
C LYS A 183 -2.24 2.69 -13.13
N ALA A 184 -2.14 2.66 -11.81
CA ALA A 184 -3.04 1.84 -10.99
C ALA A 184 -4.50 2.30 -11.10
N ALA A 185 -4.76 3.62 -11.07
CA ALA A 185 -6.09 4.17 -11.25
C ALA A 185 -6.70 3.79 -12.61
N MET A 186 -5.91 3.88 -13.69
CA MET A 186 -6.32 3.45 -15.02
C MET A 186 -6.62 1.94 -15.05
N GLY A 187 -5.79 1.12 -14.40
CA GLY A 187 -5.98 -0.32 -14.30
C GLY A 187 -7.24 -0.71 -13.53
N PHE A 188 -7.56 -0.02 -12.44
CA PHE A 188 -8.79 -0.20 -11.69
C PHE A 188 -10.02 0.18 -12.51
N ARG A 189 -9.98 1.30 -13.23
CA ARG A 189 -11.07 1.69 -14.15
C ARG A 189 -11.29 0.66 -15.25
N ALA A 190 -10.21 0.16 -15.85
CA ALA A 190 -10.30 -0.90 -16.87
C ALA A 190 -10.87 -2.23 -16.31
N ALA A 191 -10.71 -2.47 -15.02
CA ALA A 191 -11.34 -3.58 -14.29
C ALA A 191 -12.80 -3.30 -13.87
N GLY A 192 -13.39 -2.16 -14.27
CA GLY A 192 -14.77 -1.79 -13.97
C GLY A 192 -14.97 -1.22 -12.56
N LEU A 193 -13.92 -0.83 -11.85
CA LEU A 193 -14.03 -0.26 -10.51
C LEU A 193 -14.21 1.27 -10.58
N GLU A 194 -15.12 1.80 -9.77
CA GLU A 194 -15.43 3.23 -9.73
C GLU A 194 -14.72 3.98 -8.61
N ARG A 195 -14.16 3.27 -7.64
CA ARG A 195 -13.53 3.86 -6.45
C ARG A 195 -12.25 3.13 -6.10
N MET A 196 -11.31 3.85 -5.51
CA MET A 196 -10.10 3.25 -4.96
C MET A 196 -9.76 3.82 -3.58
N HIS A 197 -9.02 3.04 -2.81
CA HIS A 197 -8.52 3.46 -1.50
C HIS A 197 -7.11 2.95 -1.25
N LEU A 198 -6.49 3.57 -0.26
CA LEU A 198 -5.22 3.14 0.31
C LEU A 198 -5.20 3.44 1.81
N GLU A 199 -4.24 2.84 2.51
CA GLU A 199 -3.94 3.19 3.89
C GLU A 199 -2.49 3.71 3.98
N VAL A 200 -2.31 4.79 4.74
CA VAL A 200 -1.00 5.42 4.94
C VAL A 200 -0.80 5.76 6.42
N THR A 201 0.37 5.45 6.95
CA THR A 201 0.76 5.81 8.31
C THR A 201 0.77 7.34 8.46
N THR A 202 0.15 7.87 9.52
CA THR A 202 -0.10 9.32 9.65
C THR A 202 1.18 10.14 9.69
N GLU A 203 2.26 9.56 10.19
CA GLU A 203 3.60 10.14 10.29
C GLU A 203 4.30 10.20 8.93
N ASN A 204 3.87 9.42 7.94
CA ASN A 204 4.39 9.49 6.57
C ASN A 204 3.80 10.71 5.83
N THR A 205 4.15 11.91 6.32
CA THR A 205 3.61 13.18 5.82
C THR A 205 3.90 13.42 4.34
N GLY A 206 5.00 12.86 3.83
CA GLY A 206 5.35 12.94 2.40
C GLY A 206 4.35 12.21 1.52
N ALA A 207 3.98 10.99 1.90
CA ALA A 207 2.98 10.18 1.20
C ALA A 207 1.58 10.78 1.35
N VAL A 208 1.20 11.21 2.55
CA VAL A 208 -0.10 11.87 2.80
C VAL A 208 -0.27 13.08 1.88
N ARG A 209 0.72 13.98 1.82
CA ARG A 209 0.69 15.14 0.91
C ARG A 209 0.63 14.76 -0.57
N LEU A 210 1.29 13.66 -0.97
CA LEU A 210 1.17 13.14 -2.34
C LEU A 210 -0.26 12.77 -2.67
N TYR A 211 -0.91 11.99 -1.81
CA TYR A 211 -2.27 11.51 -2.03
C TYR A 211 -3.29 12.66 -2.01
N GLU A 212 -3.19 13.59 -1.06
CA GLU A 212 -4.05 14.78 -1.00
C GLU A 212 -3.93 15.63 -2.27
N ARG A 213 -2.70 15.87 -2.75
CA ARG A 213 -2.45 16.62 -3.98
C ARG A 213 -3.02 15.92 -5.23
N LEU A 214 -3.14 14.61 -5.20
CA LEU A 214 -3.76 13.81 -6.26
C LEU A 214 -5.29 13.68 -6.09
N GLY A 215 -5.87 14.31 -5.06
CA GLY A 215 -7.30 14.39 -4.84
C GLY A 215 -7.89 13.32 -3.91
N PHE A 216 -7.06 12.50 -3.27
CA PHE A 216 -7.55 11.57 -2.25
C PHE A 216 -8.04 12.33 -1.02
N LYS A 217 -9.14 11.86 -0.46
CA LYS A 217 -9.75 12.40 0.75
C LYS A 217 -9.56 11.41 1.90
N ARG A 218 -9.24 11.92 3.08
CA ARG A 218 -9.22 11.10 4.31
C ARG A 218 -10.65 10.72 4.64
N SER A 219 -10.95 9.42 4.66
CA SER A 219 -12.30 8.91 4.97
C SER A 219 -12.38 8.38 6.39
N ASN A 220 -11.31 7.73 6.87
CA ASN A 220 -11.32 7.10 8.18
C ASN A 220 -9.93 7.06 8.80
N VAL A 221 -9.88 6.78 10.11
CA VAL A 221 -8.66 6.49 10.87
C VAL A 221 -8.71 5.03 11.31
N VAL A 222 -7.67 4.29 10.98
CA VAL A 222 -7.51 2.89 11.39
C VAL A 222 -6.23 2.74 12.23
N TYR A 223 -6.25 1.78 13.16
CA TYR A 223 -5.09 1.46 13.97
C TYR A 223 -4.57 0.08 13.63
N LYS A 224 -3.29 -0.03 13.33
CA LYS A 224 -2.61 -1.30 13.05
C LYS A 224 -1.74 -1.66 14.23
N ALA A 225 -2.04 -2.79 14.88
CA ALA A 225 -1.18 -3.35 15.89
C ALA A 225 0.07 -3.96 15.25
N ALA A 226 1.23 -3.70 15.84
CA ALA A 226 2.49 -4.36 15.52
C ALA A 226 3.25 -4.74 16.79
N GLU A 227 3.92 -5.88 16.75
CA GLU A 227 4.80 -6.33 17.81
C GLU A 227 6.16 -5.63 17.67
N ILE A 228 6.57 -4.86 18.68
CA ILE A 228 7.93 -4.34 18.74
C ILE A 228 8.81 -5.42 19.35
N ALA A 229 9.78 -5.92 18.59
CA ALA A 229 10.87 -6.70 19.16
C ALA A 229 11.58 -5.81 20.18
N GLY A 230 11.57 -6.20 21.47
CA GLY A 230 12.13 -5.44 22.56
C GLY A 230 13.52 -4.91 22.19
N ALA A 231 13.75 -3.62 22.46
CA ALA A 231 15.06 -3.00 22.35
C ALA A 231 16.07 -3.90 23.08
N LYS A 232 17.12 -4.31 22.36
CA LYS A 232 18.29 -4.89 23.00
C LYS A 232 18.90 -3.83 23.89
N SER A 233 18.78 -4.00 25.21
CA SER A 233 19.59 -3.32 26.19
C SER A 233 21.05 -3.76 26.09
#